data_aa5beed10a0117c9fb80ae3bdbbaace0
#
_entry.id   aa5beed10a0117c9fb80ae3bdbbaace0
#
_cell.length_a   1.000
_cell.length_b   1.000
_cell.length_c   1.000
_cell.angle_alpha   90.00
_cell.angle_beta   90.00
_cell.angle_gamma   90.00
#
_symmetry.space_group_name_H-M   'P 1'
#
loop_
_entity.id
_entity.type
_entity.pdbx_description
1 polymer ?
#
loop_
_entity_poly.entity_id
_entity_poly.type
_entity_poly.pdbx_seq_one_letter_code
_entity_poly.pdbx_strand_id
1 'polypeptide(L)'
;GSQARLEQASMELPFNWSAADGLAFRPEQRLAWQRLEAQGIAVEMDGMKWSADDDTVTAQIALRLSESALRVQTEAQIPLRDPRAMRLTVTLPETELEPTDALMALVRDKVPGVEVGGRVAAEANMRLLGVRPHVIGRLRVNEGWLRKEQAEVRGVTADIPFSVGVFFRTIEQPFVAFTHAKVGNVSFDQGRVDFQVTRRGIFVDRAEVGWCKGSLNAYSVNWEFVRPSDEFVVYADRIDLGEALMMVMPFKGRMEGVLFGRFPVRIKEGHVRLAPGFLYSLPGQGGSLRLEDSEQMRALLERSGIKGDVQKPLAQALSDLDFNMLKLDLEPRADGEGTLRIKLVGKSNDKAWPAPVDLNLNLHGPLEKLVNMGLDASRQQAPKR
;
A
#
# COMPACT_ATOMS: atom_id res chain seq x y z
N GLY A 1 3.81 -25.95 -22.22
CA GLY A 1 5.09 -26.27 -21.62
C GLY A 1 6.04 -25.11 -21.79
N SER A 2 6.56 -24.56 -20.69
CA SER A 2 7.58 -23.51 -20.71
C SER A 2 8.87 -24.11 -21.27
N GLN A 3 9.37 -23.58 -22.39
CA GLN A 3 10.66 -23.95 -22.92
C GLN A 3 11.74 -23.16 -22.17
N ALA A 4 12.75 -23.87 -21.65
CA ALA A 4 13.97 -23.25 -21.15
C ALA A 4 15.07 -23.40 -22.22
N ARG A 5 15.85 -22.32 -22.44
CA ARG A 5 16.97 -22.29 -23.37
C ARG A 5 18.27 -22.10 -22.59
N LEU A 6 19.23 -23.00 -22.78
CA LEU A 6 20.56 -22.94 -22.17
C LEU A 6 21.60 -22.56 -23.25
N GLU A 7 22.38 -21.54 -22.97
CA GLU A 7 23.47 -21.08 -23.86
C GLU A 7 24.82 -21.26 -23.13
N GLN A 8 25.77 -21.85 -23.87
CA GLN A 8 27.17 -22.08 -23.49
C GLN A 8 27.39 -22.59 -22.05
N ALA A 9 27.28 -23.89 -21.87
CA ALA A 9 27.63 -24.54 -20.60
C ALA A 9 29.08 -25.07 -20.66
N SER A 10 29.81 -24.90 -19.57
CA SER A 10 31.13 -25.50 -19.34
C SER A 10 31.14 -26.21 -17.99
N MET A 11 31.87 -27.34 -17.94
CA MET A 11 32.01 -28.11 -16.71
C MET A 11 33.48 -28.52 -16.53
N GLU A 12 34.01 -28.23 -15.34
CA GLU A 12 35.33 -28.67 -14.90
C GLU A 12 35.14 -29.71 -13.79
N LEU A 13 35.61 -30.93 -14.05
CA LEU A 13 35.57 -32.06 -13.12
C LEU A 13 37.00 -32.49 -12.77
N PRO A 14 37.70 -31.77 -11.89
CA PRO A 14 39.04 -32.19 -11.48
C PRO A 14 38.94 -33.47 -10.66
N PHE A 15 39.62 -34.49 -11.09
CA PHE A 15 39.68 -35.78 -10.42
C PHE A 15 41.12 -36.27 -10.27
N ASN A 16 41.34 -37.11 -9.25
CA ASN A 16 42.54 -37.87 -9.10
C ASN A 16 42.18 -39.36 -9.36
N TRP A 17 43.02 -40.08 -10.08
CA TRP A 17 42.89 -41.51 -10.18
C TRP A 17 44.15 -42.18 -9.65
N SER A 18 43.97 -43.19 -8.82
CA SER A 18 45.04 -44.10 -8.39
C SER A 18 44.60 -45.53 -8.57
N ALA A 19 45.57 -46.45 -8.82
CA ALA A 19 45.24 -47.85 -8.93
C ALA A 19 44.82 -48.49 -7.61
N ALA A 20 45.14 -47.85 -6.49
CA ALA A 20 44.80 -48.32 -5.14
C ALA A 20 43.44 -47.82 -4.67
N ASP A 21 43.12 -46.56 -4.94
CA ASP A 21 41.96 -45.85 -4.38
C ASP A 21 40.85 -45.61 -5.39
N GLY A 22 41.09 -45.95 -6.66
CA GLY A 22 40.14 -45.71 -7.73
C GLY A 22 40.05 -44.24 -8.17
N LEU A 23 38.90 -43.85 -8.65
CA LEU A 23 38.59 -42.49 -9.08
C LEU A 23 38.08 -41.67 -7.88
N ALA A 24 38.79 -40.61 -7.51
CA ALA A 24 38.38 -39.65 -6.50
C ALA A 24 38.24 -38.27 -7.10
N PHE A 25 37.09 -37.66 -6.92
CA PHE A 25 36.89 -36.26 -7.32
C PHE A 25 37.53 -35.32 -6.30
N ARG A 26 38.17 -34.26 -6.80
CA ARG A 26 38.68 -33.19 -5.91
C ARG A 26 37.51 -32.43 -5.25
N PRO A 27 37.72 -31.86 -4.05
CA PRO A 27 36.64 -31.29 -3.25
C PRO A 27 35.92 -30.09 -3.86
N GLU A 28 36.48 -29.44 -4.87
CA GLU A 28 35.80 -28.31 -5.53
C GLU A 28 35.67 -28.55 -7.02
N GLN A 29 34.47 -28.64 -7.50
CA GLN A 29 34.14 -28.76 -8.90
C GLN A 29 33.32 -27.56 -9.34
N ARG A 30 33.45 -27.17 -10.60
CA ARG A 30 32.79 -25.98 -11.14
C ARG A 30 31.97 -26.34 -12.37
N LEU A 31 30.75 -25.85 -12.39
CA LEU A 31 29.90 -25.81 -13.55
C LEU A 31 29.53 -24.35 -13.81
N ALA A 32 29.61 -23.90 -15.05
CA ALA A 32 29.19 -22.56 -15.42
C ALA A 32 28.35 -22.62 -16.69
N TRP A 33 27.37 -21.73 -16.82
CA TRP A 33 26.69 -21.45 -18.08
C TRP A 33 26.57 -19.94 -18.27
N GLN A 34 26.54 -19.49 -19.55
CA GLN A 34 26.44 -18.05 -19.79
C GLN A 34 25.03 -17.52 -19.56
N ARG A 35 24.04 -18.24 -20.06
CA ARG A 35 22.66 -17.76 -19.99
C ARG A 35 21.66 -18.91 -19.95
N LEU A 36 20.73 -18.84 -19.02
CA LEU A 36 19.53 -19.66 -18.96
C LEU A 36 18.31 -18.74 -19.07
N GLU A 37 17.48 -18.93 -20.06
CA GLU A 37 16.25 -18.18 -20.24
C GLU A 37 15.04 -19.08 -19.95
N ALA A 38 14.16 -18.65 -19.06
CA ALA A 38 12.92 -19.32 -18.74
C ALA A 38 11.82 -18.30 -18.41
N GLN A 39 10.67 -18.41 -19.05
CA GLN A 39 9.51 -17.54 -18.82
C GLN A 39 9.80 -16.04 -18.99
N GLY A 40 10.68 -15.66 -19.91
CA GLY A 40 11.06 -14.27 -20.15
C GLY A 40 12.08 -13.71 -19.14
N ILE A 41 12.57 -14.53 -18.22
CA ILE A 41 13.65 -14.17 -17.31
C ILE A 41 14.93 -14.83 -17.80
N ALA A 42 15.94 -14.02 -18.06
CA ALA A 42 17.28 -14.50 -18.37
C ALA A 42 18.14 -14.47 -17.10
N VAL A 43 18.77 -15.60 -16.81
CA VAL A 43 19.62 -15.79 -15.63
C VAL A 43 21.00 -16.24 -16.11
N GLU A 44 22.02 -15.56 -15.64
CA GLU A 44 23.42 -15.91 -15.82
C GLU A 44 23.92 -16.64 -14.59
N MET A 45 24.75 -17.65 -14.76
CA MET A 45 25.39 -18.33 -13.65
C MET A 45 26.85 -17.91 -13.56
N ASP A 46 27.20 -17.21 -12.49
CA ASP A 46 28.59 -16.80 -12.22
C ASP A 46 29.47 -18.00 -11.84
N GLY A 47 28.87 -19.12 -11.48
CA GLY A 47 29.54 -20.38 -11.20
C GLY A 47 28.76 -21.27 -10.24
N MET A 48 29.03 -22.55 -10.32
CA MET A 48 28.55 -23.55 -9.37
C MET A 48 29.80 -24.24 -8.77
N LYS A 49 29.84 -24.28 -7.44
CA LYS A 49 30.78 -25.10 -6.71
C LYS A 49 29.99 -26.24 -6.06
N TRP A 50 30.54 -27.41 -6.12
CA TRP A 50 29.94 -28.54 -5.41
C TRP A 50 31.03 -29.41 -4.78
N SER A 51 30.65 -30.02 -3.66
CA SER A 51 31.48 -30.99 -2.95
C SER A 51 30.62 -32.17 -2.54
N ALA A 52 31.22 -33.30 -2.41
CA ALA A 52 30.57 -34.51 -1.92
C ALA A 52 31.41 -35.11 -0.79
N ASP A 53 30.75 -35.50 0.28
CA ASP A 53 31.28 -36.36 1.30
C ASP A 53 30.56 -37.75 1.27
N ASP A 54 30.81 -38.61 2.22
CA ASP A 54 30.24 -39.97 2.24
C ASP A 54 28.71 -40.01 2.37
N ASP A 55 28.09 -38.93 2.86
CA ASP A 55 26.66 -38.84 3.15
C ASP A 55 25.89 -37.80 2.39
N THR A 56 26.55 -36.73 1.90
CA THR A 56 25.86 -35.54 1.37
C THR A 56 26.60 -34.90 0.18
N VAL A 57 25.85 -34.47 -0.84
CA VAL A 57 26.33 -33.58 -1.88
C VAL A 57 25.85 -32.18 -1.55
N THR A 58 26.78 -31.23 -1.45
CA THR A 58 26.49 -29.82 -1.29
C THR A 58 26.84 -29.05 -2.56
N ALA A 59 25.91 -28.29 -3.10
CA ALA A 59 26.12 -27.44 -4.27
C ALA A 59 25.80 -25.99 -3.94
N GLN A 60 26.71 -25.07 -4.29
CA GLN A 60 26.53 -23.63 -4.15
C GLN A 60 26.51 -23.02 -5.54
N ILE A 61 25.46 -22.30 -5.85
CA ILE A 61 25.21 -21.69 -7.15
C ILE A 61 25.01 -20.19 -6.95
N ALA A 62 25.82 -19.40 -7.64
CA ALA A 62 25.62 -17.96 -7.72
C ALA A 62 24.96 -17.62 -9.05
N LEU A 63 23.76 -17.06 -8.97
CA LEU A 63 22.96 -16.66 -10.13
C LEU A 63 22.87 -15.14 -10.19
N ARG A 64 22.94 -14.59 -11.38
CA ARG A 64 22.70 -13.17 -11.64
C ARG A 64 21.56 -13.03 -12.65
N LEU A 65 20.59 -12.21 -12.38
CA LEU A 65 19.60 -11.83 -13.38
C LEU A 65 20.30 -10.98 -14.45
N SER A 66 20.16 -11.36 -15.71
CA SER A 66 20.71 -10.58 -16.82
C SER A 66 20.15 -9.15 -16.79
N GLU A 67 21.01 -8.18 -17.06
CA GLU A 67 20.65 -6.75 -17.06
C GLU A 67 20.14 -6.21 -15.70
N SER A 68 20.53 -6.85 -14.58
CA SER A 68 20.14 -6.44 -13.24
C SER A 68 21.30 -6.55 -12.26
N ALA A 69 21.27 -5.75 -11.20
CA ALA A 69 22.18 -5.87 -10.05
C ALA A 69 21.85 -7.08 -9.16
N LEU A 70 20.74 -7.76 -9.39
CA LEU A 70 20.26 -8.84 -8.55
C LEU A 70 21.15 -10.09 -8.66
N ARG A 71 21.72 -10.45 -7.52
CA ARG A 71 22.50 -11.68 -7.36
C ARG A 71 21.82 -12.58 -6.36
N VAL A 72 21.48 -13.78 -6.79
CA VAL A 72 20.84 -14.79 -5.96
C VAL A 72 21.85 -15.87 -5.63
N GLN A 73 22.01 -16.17 -4.36
CA GLN A 73 22.83 -17.28 -3.88
C GLN A 73 21.92 -18.46 -3.60
N THR A 74 22.31 -19.63 -4.06
CA THR A 74 21.55 -20.86 -3.85
C THR A 74 22.48 -21.92 -3.29
N GLU A 75 22.05 -22.56 -2.22
CA GLU A 75 22.74 -23.72 -1.64
C GLU A 75 21.80 -24.93 -1.65
N ALA A 76 22.23 -26.00 -2.26
CA ALA A 76 21.52 -27.28 -2.29
C ALA A 76 22.30 -28.31 -1.46
N GLN A 77 21.63 -29.00 -0.55
CA GLN A 77 22.15 -30.13 0.20
C GLN A 77 21.32 -31.37 -0.13
N ILE A 78 21.96 -32.39 -0.68
CA ILE A 78 21.32 -33.61 -1.16
C ILE A 78 21.93 -34.80 -0.40
N PRO A 79 21.21 -35.36 0.57
CA PRO A 79 21.67 -36.59 1.27
C PRO A 79 21.72 -37.79 0.30
N LEU A 80 22.85 -38.47 0.21
CA LEU A 80 23.06 -39.58 -0.74
C LEU A 80 22.17 -40.76 -0.43
N ARG A 81 21.90 -41.03 0.86
CA ARG A 81 21.04 -42.13 1.31
C ARG A 81 19.56 -41.90 1.09
N ASP A 82 19.13 -40.63 1.10
CA ASP A 82 17.74 -40.25 0.84
C ASP A 82 17.71 -38.90 0.07
N PRO A 83 17.83 -38.93 -1.25
CA PRO A 83 17.78 -37.71 -2.08
C PRO A 83 16.46 -36.92 -1.96
N ARG A 84 15.39 -37.54 -1.44
CA ARG A 84 14.12 -36.86 -1.18
C ARG A 84 14.18 -35.93 0.02
N ALA A 85 15.16 -36.09 0.89
CA ALA A 85 15.43 -35.21 2.01
C ALA A 85 16.24 -33.93 1.57
N MET A 86 16.35 -33.67 0.27
CA MET A 86 17.00 -32.50 -0.29
C MET A 86 16.49 -31.22 0.36
N ARG A 87 17.43 -30.33 0.68
CA ARG A 87 17.17 -28.96 1.12
C ARG A 87 17.77 -27.99 0.12
N LEU A 88 17.02 -26.97 -0.22
CA LEU A 88 17.48 -25.89 -1.08
C LEU A 88 17.25 -24.56 -0.36
N THR A 89 18.31 -23.81 -0.12
CA THR A 89 18.26 -22.46 0.42
C THR A 89 18.54 -21.49 -0.70
N VAL A 90 17.68 -20.49 -0.87
CA VAL A 90 17.82 -19.41 -1.85
C VAL A 90 17.87 -18.09 -1.09
N THR A 91 18.93 -17.33 -1.30
CA THR A 91 19.16 -16.06 -0.61
C THR A 91 19.37 -14.96 -1.65
N LEU A 92 18.56 -13.92 -1.58
CA LEU A 92 18.80 -12.62 -2.20
C LEU A 92 19.32 -11.71 -1.09
N PRO A 93 20.63 -11.39 -1.06
CA PRO A 93 21.15 -10.40 -0.12
C PRO A 93 20.50 -9.05 -0.36
N GLU A 94 20.55 -8.17 0.63
CA GLU A 94 19.99 -6.82 0.49
C GLU A 94 20.59 -6.14 -0.75
N THR A 95 19.73 -5.85 -1.71
CA THR A 95 20.10 -5.34 -3.02
C THR A 95 19.20 -4.16 -3.37
N GLU A 96 19.78 -3.12 -3.91
CA GLU A 96 19.03 -1.97 -4.42
C GLU A 96 18.36 -2.33 -5.75
N LEU A 97 17.07 -2.06 -5.83
CA LEU A 97 16.27 -2.22 -7.04
C LEU A 97 16.09 -0.89 -7.73
N GLU A 98 16.42 -0.85 -9.00
CA GLU A 98 16.17 0.30 -9.88
C GLU A 98 14.96 0.04 -10.79
N PRO A 99 14.22 1.09 -11.21
CA PRO A 99 13.07 0.94 -12.10
C PRO A 99 13.40 0.24 -13.44
N THR A 100 14.66 0.30 -13.88
CA THR A 100 15.16 -0.29 -15.11
C THR A 100 15.46 -1.77 -15.00
N ASP A 101 15.49 -2.33 -13.77
CA ASP A 101 15.83 -3.73 -13.55
C ASP A 101 14.86 -4.68 -14.27
N ALA A 102 15.38 -5.80 -14.77
CA ALA A 102 14.62 -6.84 -15.47
C ALA A 102 13.47 -7.40 -14.61
N LEU A 103 13.64 -7.47 -13.28
CA LEU A 103 12.55 -7.86 -12.35
C LEU A 103 11.38 -6.87 -12.42
N MET A 104 11.65 -5.59 -12.67
CA MET A 104 10.62 -4.56 -12.80
C MET A 104 9.80 -4.71 -14.08
N ALA A 105 10.32 -5.36 -15.12
CA ALA A 105 9.55 -5.68 -16.31
C ALA A 105 8.36 -6.59 -15.95
N LEU A 106 8.56 -7.58 -15.08
CA LEU A 106 7.50 -8.46 -14.60
C LEU A 106 6.41 -7.71 -13.80
N VAL A 107 6.80 -6.71 -13.04
CA VAL A 107 5.85 -5.86 -12.30
C VAL A 107 5.08 -4.97 -13.27
N ARG A 108 5.76 -4.36 -14.24
CA ARG A 108 5.15 -3.50 -15.27
C ARG A 108 4.14 -4.24 -16.13
N ASP A 109 4.41 -5.50 -16.47
CA ASP A 109 3.47 -6.34 -17.21
C ASP A 109 2.16 -6.59 -16.45
N LYS A 110 2.23 -6.68 -15.13
CA LYS A 110 1.04 -6.89 -14.27
C LYS A 110 0.34 -5.60 -13.90
N VAL A 111 1.10 -4.53 -13.72
CA VAL A 111 0.58 -3.21 -13.31
C VAL A 111 1.24 -2.13 -14.20
N PRO A 112 0.67 -1.86 -15.37
CA PRO A 112 1.23 -0.88 -16.30
C PRO A 112 1.38 0.52 -15.68
N GLY A 113 2.50 1.19 -16.00
CA GLY A 113 2.79 2.55 -15.54
C GLY A 113 3.23 2.67 -14.09
N VAL A 114 3.47 1.55 -13.40
CA VAL A 114 4.08 1.57 -12.06
C VAL A 114 5.59 1.55 -12.16
N GLU A 115 6.22 2.48 -11.45
CA GLU A 115 7.65 2.48 -11.15
C GLU A 115 7.83 2.12 -9.67
N VAL A 116 8.80 1.28 -9.37
CA VAL A 116 9.15 0.92 -8.00
C VAL A 116 10.67 0.85 -7.86
N GLY A 117 11.14 1.05 -6.64
CA GLY A 117 12.55 0.93 -6.28
C GLY A 117 12.73 0.83 -4.78
N GLY A 118 13.98 0.72 -4.35
CA GLY A 118 14.35 0.57 -2.94
C GLY A 118 15.18 -0.66 -2.70
N ARG A 119 15.47 -0.98 -1.44
CA ARG A 119 16.28 -2.13 -1.07
C ARG A 119 15.41 -3.34 -0.77
N VAL A 120 15.75 -4.47 -1.34
CA VAL A 120 15.04 -5.74 -1.16
C VAL A 120 16.00 -6.84 -0.73
N ALA A 121 15.56 -7.68 0.20
CA ALA A 121 16.22 -8.91 0.59
C ALA A 121 15.21 -10.04 0.65
N ALA A 122 15.62 -11.25 0.30
CA ALA A 122 14.75 -12.40 0.41
C ALA A 122 15.55 -13.65 0.81
N GLU A 123 14.91 -14.50 1.59
CA GLU A 123 15.42 -15.81 1.93
C GLU A 123 14.30 -16.84 1.78
N ALA A 124 14.60 -17.99 1.21
CA ALA A 124 13.64 -19.06 1.06
C ALA A 124 14.32 -20.43 1.23
N ASN A 125 13.67 -21.30 1.99
CA ASN A 125 14.08 -22.66 2.26
C ASN A 125 13.07 -23.63 1.63
N MET A 126 13.50 -24.45 0.70
CA MET A 126 12.69 -25.46 0.05
C MET A 126 13.03 -26.85 0.60
N ARG A 127 12.00 -27.64 0.85
CA ARG A 127 12.10 -29.08 1.16
C ARG A 127 11.09 -29.85 0.33
N LEU A 128 11.38 -31.11 0.07
CA LEU A 128 10.39 -32.01 -0.52
C LEU A 128 9.55 -32.67 0.58
N LEU A 129 8.24 -32.53 0.51
CA LEU A 129 7.28 -33.31 1.31
C LEU A 129 6.71 -34.41 0.41
N GLY A 130 7.34 -35.58 0.45
CA GLY A 130 7.16 -36.63 -0.55
C GLY A 130 7.70 -36.18 -1.91
N VAL A 131 6.82 -35.97 -2.91
CA VAL A 131 7.19 -35.47 -4.24
C VAL A 131 6.83 -33.98 -4.45
N ARG A 132 6.30 -33.31 -3.45
CA ARG A 132 5.83 -31.92 -3.57
C ARG A 132 6.83 -30.96 -2.93
N PRO A 133 7.27 -29.92 -3.64
CA PRO A 133 8.08 -28.89 -3.04
C PRO A 133 7.26 -28.07 -2.04
N HIS A 134 7.86 -27.80 -0.89
CA HIS A 134 7.34 -26.89 0.12
C HIS A 134 8.41 -25.84 0.41
N VAL A 135 8.07 -24.58 0.22
CA VAL A 135 8.96 -23.44 0.42
C VAL A 135 8.47 -22.62 1.60
N ILE A 136 9.37 -22.27 2.49
CA ILE A 136 9.15 -21.27 3.54
C ILE A 136 10.18 -20.18 3.31
N GLY A 137 9.74 -18.93 3.28
CA GLY A 137 10.63 -17.81 3.02
C GLY A 137 10.15 -16.52 3.66
N ARG A 138 10.98 -15.49 3.51
CA ARG A 138 10.74 -14.14 4.00
C ARG A 138 11.23 -13.14 2.98
N LEU A 139 10.38 -12.18 2.63
CA LEU A 139 10.72 -11.05 1.79
C LEU A 139 10.74 -9.79 2.65
N ARG A 140 11.80 -9.00 2.54
CA ARG A 140 11.95 -7.71 3.22
C ARG A 140 12.15 -6.61 2.19
N VAL A 141 11.52 -5.48 2.44
CA VAL A 141 11.72 -4.25 1.67
C VAL A 141 12.11 -3.15 2.65
N ASN A 142 13.15 -2.40 2.32
CA ASN A 142 13.64 -1.25 3.09
C ASN A 142 13.76 -0.04 2.17
N GLU A 143 13.31 1.12 2.67
CA GLU A 143 13.35 2.39 1.92
C GLU A 143 12.75 2.30 0.51
N GLY A 144 11.76 1.42 0.36
CA GLY A 144 11.06 1.24 -0.88
C GLY A 144 10.26 2.48 -1.28
N TRP A 145 10.04 2.63 -2.57
CA TRP A 145 9.15 3.64 -3.11
C TRP A 145 8.36 3.10 -4.29
N LEU A 146 7.19 3.67 -4.49
CA LEU A 146 6.30 3.36 -5.60
C LEU A 146 5.76 4.64 -6.19
N ARG A 147 5.74 4.75 -7.51
CA ARG A 147 5.12 5.85 -8.24
C ARG A 147 4.25 5.30 -9.36
N LYS A 148 3.05 5.83 -9.48
CA LYS A 148 2.16 5.59 -10.60
C LYS A 148 1.33 6.83 -10.87
N GLU A 149 1.50 7.42 -12.06
CA GLU A 149 0.79 8.67 -12.42
C GLU A 149 0.98 9.76 -11.35
N GLN A 150 -0.08 10.07 -10.60
CA GLN A 150 -0.07 11.07 -9.53
C GLN A 150 -0.11 10.44 -8.13
N ALA A 151 0.03 9.13 -8.05
CA ALA A 151 0.19 8.43 -6.79
C ALA A 151 1.68 8.16 -6.52
N GLU A 152 2.13 8.50 -5.34
CA GLU A 152 3.49 8.26 -4.87
C GLU A 152 3.46 7.75 -3.43
N VAL A 153 4.26 6.73 -3.16
CA VAL A 153 4.48 6.20 -1.81
C VAL A 153 5.97 6.12 -1.57
N ARG A 154 6.44 6.60 -0.42
CA ARG A 154 7.87 6.65 -0.05
C ARG A 154 8.11 6.03 1.32
N GLY A 155 9.35 5.59 1.53
CA GLY A 155 9.80 4.98 2.77
C GLY A 155 9.05 3.69 3.08
N VAL A 156 8.80 2.90 2.04
CA VAL A 156 8.12 1.61 2.18
C VAL A 156 9.05 0.63 2.90
N THR A 157 8.55 0.08 3.99
CA THR A 157 9.16 -1.04 4.72
C THR A 157 8.17 -2.18 4.74
N ALA A 158 8.62 -3.38 4.39
CA ALA A 158 7.79 -4.57 4.43
C ALA A 158 8.56 -5.75 5.01
N ASP A 159 7.85 -6.59 5.74
CA ASP A 159 8.33 -7.89 6.19
C ASP A 159 7.23 -8.92 5.93
N ILE A 160 7.47 -9.80 4.97
CA ILE A 160 6.46 -10.72 4.44
C ILE A 160 7.00 -12.15 4.54
N PRO A 161 6.83 -12.79 5.69
CA PRO A 161 7.09 -14.23 5.82
C PRO A 161 5.99 -15.00 5.09
N PHE A 162 6.40 -15.98 4.27
CA PHE A 162 5.49 -16.72 3.42
C PHE A 162 5.78 -18.21 3.38
N SER A 163 4.80 -18.96 2.94
CA SER A 163 4.92 -20.38 2.64
C SER A 163 4.26 -20.69 1.30
N VAL A 164 4.95 -21.45 0.47
CA VAL A 164 4.45 -21.96 -0.82
C VAL A 164 4.49 -23.48 -0.79
N GLY A 165 3.32 -24.08 -0.90
CA GLY A 165 3.15 -25.49 -1.15
C GLY A 165 2.24 -25.67 -2.35
N VAL A 166 1.02 -26.17 -2.14
CA VAL A 166 0.00 -26.16 -3.22
C VAL A 166 -0.49 -24.73 -3.52
N PHE A 167 -0.41 -23.84 -2.53
CA PHE A 167 -0.79 -22.42 -2.66
C PHE A 167 0.23 -21.54 -1.94
N PHE A 168 0.32 -20.30 -2.38
CA PHE A 168 0.97 -19.23 -1.64
C PHE A 168 0.11 -18.81 -0.45
N ARG A 169 0.74 -18.60 0.70
CA ARG A 169 0.13 -17.96 1.87
C ARG A 169 1.20 -17.22 2.66
N THR A 170 0.83 -16.16 3.33
CA THR A 170 1.69 -15.58 4.35
C THR A 170 1.59 -16.37 5.64
N ILE A 171 2.64 -16.31 6.44
CA ILE A 171 2.76 -16.93 7.78
C ILE A 171 3.15 -15.84 8.76
N GLU A 172 3.07 -16.09 10.05
CA GLU A 172 3.34 -15.10 11.10
C GLU A 172 2.47 -13.82 10.93
N GLN A 173 3.05 -12.64 11.09
CA GLN A 173 2.37 -11.35 10.99
C GLN A 173 3.04 -10.47 9.92
N PRO A 174 2.72 -10.68 8.64
CA PRO A 174 3.25 -9.83 7.57
C PRO A 174 2.70 -8.41 7.68
N PHE A 175 3.55 -7.44 7.35
CA PHE A 175 3.15 -6.05 7.29
C PHE A 175 3.80 -5.31 6.13
N VAL A 176 3.16 -4.22 5.76
CA VAL A 176 3.72 -3.16 4.92
C VAL A 176 3.48 -1.84 5.65
N ALA A 177 4.52 -1.02 5.75
CA ALA A 177 4.45 0.33 6.30
C ALA A 177 5.08 1.33 5.31
N PHE A 178 4.75 2.60 5.45
CA PHE A 178 5.35 3.68 4.67
C PHE A 178 5.45 4.95 5.51
N THR A 179 6.33 5.86 5.13
CA THR A 179 6.51 7.14 5.83
C THR A 179 5.71 8.27 5.21
N HIS A 180 5.43 8.21 3.92
CA HIS A 180 4.66 9.22 3.22
C HIS A 180 3.97 8.61 2.01
N ALA A 181 2.71 9.02 1.78
CA ALA A 181 1.99 8.71 0.56
C ALA A 181 1.25 9.94 0.05
N LYS A 182 1.15 10.08 -1.27
CA LYS A 182 0.42 11.14 -1.92
C LYS A 182 -0.40 10.57 -3.07
N VAL A 183 -1.65 11.00 -3.16
CA VAL A 183 -2.55 10.63 -4.27
C VAL A 183 -3.25 11.90 -4.74
N GLY A 184 -2.87 12.39 -5.92
CA GLY A 184 -3.32 13.70 -6.39
C GLY A 184 -2.87 14.82 -5.45
N ASN A 185 -3.81 15.56 -4.90
CA ASN A 185 -3.57 16.64 -3.93
C ASN A 185 -3.66 16.19 -2.46
N VAL A 186 -4.04 14.94 -2.21
CA VAL A 186 -4.16 14.41 -0.85
C VAL A 186 -2.85 13.78 -0.42
N SER A 187 -2.30 14.26 0.68
CA SER A 187 -1.11 13.71 1.32
C SER A 187 -1.51 12.93 2.56
N PHE A 188 -0.84 11.82 2.75
CA PHE A 188 -0.93 10.97 3.93
C PHE A 188 0.44 10.91 4.57
N ASP A 189 0.45 10.95 5.89
CA ASP A 189 1.65 10.71 6.67
C ASP A 189 1.93 9.20 6.76
N GLN A 190 2.69 8.79 7.75
CA GLN A 190 3.00 7.39 7.97
C GLN A 190 1.77 6.48 7.95
N GLY A 191 1.94 5.31 7.39
CA GLY A 191 0.90 4.28 7.40
C GLY A 191 1.47 2.90 7.62
N ARG A 192 0.60 2.00 8.11
CA ARG A 192 0.92 0.59 8.33
C ARG A 192 -0.30 -0.28 8.05
N VAL A 193 -0.06 -1.38 7.38
CA VAL A 193 -1.06 -2.41 7.09
C VAL A 193 -0.51 -3.76 7.54
N ASP A 194 -1.16 -4.37 8.52
CA ASP A 194 -0.92 -5.74 8.95
C ASP A 194 -1.96 -6.63 8.26
N PHE A 195 -1.50 -7.68 7.57
CA PHE A 195 -2.38 -8.45 6.70
C PHE A 195 -2.00 -9.93 6.64
N GLN A 196 -2.88 -10.75 6.08
CA GLN A 196 -2.61 -12.14 5.77
C GLN A 196 -3.09 -12.45 4.35
N VAL A 197 -2.28 -13.18 3.59
CA VAL A 197 -2.67 -13.70 2.28
C VAL A 197 -2.94 -15.19 2.41
N THR A 198 -4.08 -15.60 1.91
CA THR A 198 -4.51 -17.00 1.87
C THR A 198 -4.87 -17.40 0.45
N ARG A 199 -5.19 -18.66 0.21
CA ARG A 199 -5.74 -19.11 -1.09
C ARG A 199 -7.01 -18.36 -1.49
N ARG A 200 -7.81 -17.93 -0.53
CA ARG A 200 -9.13 -17.32 -0.80
C ARG A 200 -9.06 -15.82 -1.01
N GLY A 201 -8.07 -15.15 -0.43
CA GLY A 201 -8.01 -13.69 -0.48
C GLY A 201 -6.96 -13.11 0.45
N ILE A 202 -7.07 -11.81 0.63
CA ILE A 202 -6.27 -11.00 1.55
C ILE A 202 -7.17 -10.62 2.72
N PHE A 203 -6.71 -10.91 3.93
CA PHE A 203 -7.32 -10.44 5.17
C PHE A 203 -6.44 -9.36 5.78
N VAL A 204 -6.96 -8.14 5.94
CA VAL A 204 -6.28 -7.03 6.61
C VAL A 204 -6.73 -7.02 8.05
N ASP A 205 -5.82 -7.34 8.98
CA ASP A 205 -6.10 -7.30 10.41
C ASP A 205 -6.32 -5.86 10.87
N ARG A 206 -5.40 -4.98 10.47
CA ARG A 206 -5.40 -3.56 10.77
C ARG A 206 -4.73 -2.78 9.65
N ALA A 207 -5.34 -1.68 9.26
CA ALA A 207 -4.71 -0.63 8.47
C ALA A 207 -4.83 0.70 9.22
N GLU A 208 -3.75 1.43 9.33
CA GLU A 208 -3.69 2.75 9.96
C GLU A 208 -2.90 3.69 9.07
N VAL A 209 -3.43 4.88 8.81
CA VAL A 209 -2.81 5.89 7.96
C VAL A 209 -2.98 7.26 8.62
N GLY A 210 -1.89 7.98 8.83
CA GLY A 210 -1.89 9.36 9.29
C GLY A 210 -2.50 10.29 8.26
N TRP A 211 -3.44 11.13 8.67
CA TRP A 211 -4.09 12.12 7.82
C TRP A 211 -4.59 13.30 8.63
N CYS A 212 -4.33 14.53 8.17
CA CYS A 212 -4.75 15.76 8.85
C CYS A 212 -4.47 15.76 10.36
N LYS A 213 -3.24 15.47 10.76
CA LYS A 213 -2.77 15.36 12.16
C LYS A 213 -3.49 14.32 13.02
N GLY A 214 -4.39 13.55 12.45
CA GLY A 214 -5.08 12.42 13.05
C GLY A 214 -4.76 11.13 12.32
N SER A 215 -5.67 10.16 12.39
CA SER A 215 -5.52 8.90 11.67
C SER A 215 -6.82 8.37 11.08
N LEU A 216 -6.68 7.66 9.97
CA LEU A 216 -7.71 6.83 9.37
C LEU A 216 -7.39 5.37 9.67
N ASN A 217 -8.33 4.63 10.18
CA ASN A 217 -8.15 3.26 10.62
C ASN A 217 -9.19 2.33 9.96
N ALA A 218 -8.76 1.15 9.55
CA ALA A 218 -9.67 0.08 9.13
C ALA A 218 -9.24 -1.24 9.79
N TYR A 219 -10.21 -2.07 10.14
CA TYR A 219 -9.98 -3.32 10.86
C TYR A 219 -10.77 -4.45 10.21
N SER A 220 -10.18 -5.64 10.22
CA SER A 220 -10.84 -6.90 9.80
C SER A 220 -11.42 -6.82 8.39
N VAL A 221 -10.67 -6.23 7.45
CA VAL A 221 -11.10 -6.13 6.04
C VAL A 221 -10.79 -7.45 5.33
N ASN A 222 -11.82 -8.09 4.78
CA ASN A 222 -11.68 -9.33 4.04
C ASN A 222 -11.88 -9.08 2.54
N TRP A 223 -10.84 -9.29 1.75
CA TRP A 223 -10.85 -9.16 0.30
C TRP A 223 -10.71 -10.53 -0.36
N GLU A 224 -11.83 -11.13 -0.76
CA GLU A 224 -11.82 -12.42 -1.45
C GLU A 224 -11.52 -12.26 -2.95
N PHE A 225 -10.66 -13.12 -3.51
CA PHE A 225 -10.29 -13.06 -4.93
C PHE A 225 -11.44 -13.42 -5.88
N VAL A 226 -12.37 -14.26 -5.45
CA VAL A 226 -13.49 -14.72 -6.27
C VAL A 226 -14.73 -13.84 -6.10
N ARG A 227 -14.95 -13.35 -4.89
CA ARG A 227 -16.07 -12.46 -4.55
C ARG A 227 -15.55 -11.39 -3.61
N PRO A 228 -14.89 -10.36 -4.14
CA PRO A 228 -14.34 -9.32 -3.29
C PRO A 228 -15.46 -8.68 -2.48
N SER A 229 -15.26 -8.54 -1.18
CA SER A 229 -16.11 -7.72 -0.34
C SER A 229 -15.90 -6.29 -0.77
N ASP A 230 -16.96 -5.64 -1.21
CA ASP A 230 -16.87 -4.29 -1.77
C ASP A 230 -16.87 -3.25 -0.65
N GLU A 231 -17.17 -3.62 0.59
CA GLU A 231 -17.41 -2.66 1.67
C GLU A 231 -16.56 -2.96 2.90
N PHE A 232 -15.92 -1.92 3.43
CA PHE A 232 -15.25 -1.91 4.73
C PHE A 232 -15.45 -0.55 5.41
N VAL A 233 -15.28 -0.52 6.73
CA VAL A 233 -15.48 0.71 7.51
C VAL A 233 -14.14 1.37 7.79
N VAL A 234 -14.04 2.65 7.46
CA VAL A 234 -12.92 3.52 7.85
C VAL A 234 -13.36 4.33 9.07
N TYR A 235 -12.56 4.32 10.11
CA TYR A 235 -12.72 5.11 11.32
C TYR A 235 -11.77 6.29 11.26
N ALA A 236 -12.30 7.48 11.47
CA ALA A 236 -11.54 8.72 11.63
C ALA A 236 -11.28 8.95 13.12
N ASP A 237 -10.04 9.13 13.48
CA ASP A 237 -9.62 9.39 14.86
C ASP A 237 -8.78 10.68 14.91
N ARG A 238 -9.30 11.67 15.65
CA ARG A 238 -8.64 12.97 15.90
C ARG A 238 -8.24 13.75 14.65
N ILE A 239 -9.06 13.73 13.61
CA ILE A 239 -8.80 14.49 12.39
C ILE A 239 -8.88 16.00 12.68
N ASP A 240 -7.83 16.74 12.36
CA ASP A 240 -7.83 18.21 12.44
C ASP A 240 -8.81 18.78 11.41
N LEU A 241 -9.82 19.50 11.92
CA LEU A 241 -10.91 20.05 11.10
C LEU A 241 -10.40 21.10 10.11
N GLY A 242 -9.46 21.94 10.52
CA GLY A 242 -8.91 23.00 9.70
C GLY A 242 -8.14 22.42 8.50
N GLU A 243 -7.28 21.46 8.72
CA GLU A 243 -6.54 20.79 7.64
C GLU A 243 -7.45 20.01 6.70
N ALA A 244 -8.40 19.25 7.25
CA ALA A 244 -9.36 18.50 6.44
C ALA A 244 -10.19 19.42 5.54
N LEU A 245 -10.67 20.55 6.09
CA LEU A 245 -11.46 21.51 5.33
C LEU A 245 -10.64 22.21 4.24
N MET A 246 -9.40 22.58 4.53
CA MET A 246 -8.49 23.23 3.57
C MET A 246 -8.22 22.35 2.34
N MET A 247 -8.22 21.02 2.50
CA MET A 247 -8.07 20.09 1.37
C MET A 247 -9.30 20.06 0.47
N VAL A 248 -10.50 20.19 1.06
CA VAL A 248 -11.77 20.08 0.32
C VAL A 248 -12.19 21.45 -0.28
N MET A 249 -12.02 22.49 0.50
CA MET A 249 -12.45 23.83 0.12
C MET A 249 -11.47 24.86 0.67
N PRO A 250 -10.60 25.44 -0.17
CA PRO A 250 -9.72 26.51 0.28
C PRO A 250 -10.54 27.70 0.81
N PHE A 251 -10.32 28.07 2.06
CA PHE A 251 -10.95 29.22 2.67
C PHE A 251 -9.89 30.13 3.30
N LYS A 252 -10.22 31.42 3.41
CA LYS A 252 -9.35 32.39 4.08
C LYS A 252 -9.80 32.53 5.53
N GLY A 253 -8.96 32.05 6.45
CA GLY A 253 -9.27 32.08 7.86
C GLY A 253 -8.62 30.95 8.63
N ARG A 254 -9.06 30.75 9.85
CA ARG A 254 -8.62 29.68 10.74
C ARG A 254 -9.81 28.88 11.22
N MET A 255 -9.68 27.58 11.23
CA MET A 255 -10.64 26.67 11.82
C MET A 255 -9.90 25.70 12.75
N GLU A 256 -10.37 25.58 13.97
CA GLU A 256 -9.80 24.71 14.98
C GLU A 256 -10.88 23.74 15.46
N GLY A 257 -10.49 22.51 15.70
CA GLY A 257 -11.39 21.46 16.17
C GLY A 257 -10.88 20.09 15.75
N VAL A 258 -11.38 19.09 16.43
CA VAL A 258 -10.98 17.70 16.21
C VAL A 258 -12.22 16.87 15.90
N LEU A 259 -12.14 16.08 14.85
CA LEU A 259 -13.23 15.22 14.40
C LEU A 259 -12.92 13.76 14.64
N PHE A 260 -13.95 13.04 15.00
CA PHE A 260 -14.01 11.59 15.11
C PHE A 260 -15.17 11.08 14.25
N GLY A 261 -15.12 9.83 13.83
CA GLY A 261 -16.27 9.27 13.14
C GLY A 261 -15.97 8.00 12.38
N ARG A 262 -16.90 7.69 11.51
CA ARG A 262 -16.76 6.52 10.63
C ARG A 262 -17.49 6.75 9.32
N PHE A 263 -16.94 6.17 8.25
CA PHE A 263 -17.59 6.10 6.95
C PHE A 263 -17.26 4.77 6.29
N PRO A 264 -18.28 4.01 5.91
CA PRO A 264 -18.08 2.82 5.11
C PRO A 264 -17.60 3.21 3.71
N VAL A 265 -16.65 2.44 3.19
CA VAL A 265 -16.06 2.62 1.87
C VAL A 265 -16.35 1.39 1.03
N ARG A 266 -16.82 1.57 -0.19
CA ARG A 266 -17.01 0.52 -1.18
C ARG A 266 -16.00 0.66 -2.30
N ILE A 267 -15.42 -0.45 -2.72
CA ILE A 267 -14.59 -0.49 -3.92
C ILE A 267 -15.36 -1.25 -5.00
N LYS A 268 -15.80 -0.54 -6.03
CA LYS A 268 -16.51 -1.14 -7.16
C LYS A 268 -15.81 -0.78 -8.46
N GLU A 269 -15.42 -1.78 -9.25
CA GLU A 269 -14.75 -1.59 -10.54
C GLU A 269 -13.50 -0.69 -10.47
N GLY A 270 -12.74 -0.78 -9.35
CA GLY A 270 -11.56 0.04 -9.11
C GLY A 270 -11.84 1.47 -8.65
N HIS A 271 -13.10 1.85 -8.46
CA HIS A 271 -13.51 3.16 -7.94
C HIS A 271 -13.89 3.06 -6.46
N VAL A 272 -13.41 4.03 -5.69
CA VAL A 272 -13.78 4.19 -4.29
C VAL A 272 -15.09 4.96 -4.19
N ARG A 273 -16.08 4.38 -3.51
CA ARG A 273 -17.37 5.01 -3.22
C ARG A 273 -17.58 5.09 -1.72
N LEU A 274 -18.13 6.19 -1.27
CA LEU A 274 -18.58 6.32 0.12
C LEU A 274 -19.97 5.71 0.29
N ALA A 275 -20.21 5.12 1.46
CA ALA A 275 -21.53 4.80 1.97
C ALA A 275 -21.91 5.77 3.11
N PRO A 276 -23.16 5.76 3.59
CA PRO A 276 -23.59 6.65 4.66
C PRO A 276 -22.69 6.57 5.88
N GLY A 277 -22.19 7.72 6.31
CA GLY A 277 -21.25 7.85 7.41
C GLY A 277 -21.42 9.15 8.16
N PHE A 278 -20.61 9.35 9.19
CA PHE A 278 -20.65 10.58 9.97
C PHE A 278 -19.29 10.92 10.56
N LEU A 279 -19.09 12.23 10.77
CA LEU A 279 -17.99 12.80 11.57
C LEU A 279 -18.60 13.70 12.64
N TYR A 280 -17.95 13.82 13.79
CA TYR A 280 -18.42 14.66 14.89
C TYR A 280 -17.26 15.14 15.76
N SER A 281 -17.44 16.31 16.38
CA SER A 281 -16.58 16.75 17.48
C SER A 281 -17.08 16.12 18.80
N LEU A 282 -16.16 15.76 19.69
CA LEU A 282 -16.56 15.25 21.00
C LEU A 282 -17.35 16.33 21.77
N PRO A 283 -18.43 15.96 22.47
CA PRO A 283 -19.16 16.88 23.36
C PRO A 283 -18.20 17.52 24.38
N GLY A 284 -18.22 18.84 24.46
CA GLY A 284 -17.34 19.60 25.35
C GLY A 284 -15.92 19.84 24.82
N GLN A 285 -15.53 19.19 23.73
CA GLN A 285 -14.33 19.50 22.96
C GLN A 285 -14.76 20.23 21.69
N GLY A 286 -15.14 21.48 21.83
CA GLY A 286 -15.56 22.30 20.71
C GLY A 286 -14.40 22.70 19.81
N GLY A 287 -14.64 23.72 19.04
CA GLY A 287 -13.65 24.31 18.15
C GLY A 287 -13.99 25.77 17.88
N SER A 288 -13.27 26.37 16.97
CA SER A 288 -13.51 27.74 16.56
C SER A 288 -13.46 27.86 15.04
N LEU A 289 -14.24 28.82 14.51
CA LEU A 289 -14.18 29.25 13.13
C LEU A 289 -13.93 30.75 13.12
N ARG A 290 -12.91 31.17 12.41
CA ARG A 290 -12.51 32.58 12.22
C ARG A 290 -12.23 32.79 10.74
N LEU A 291 -13.16 33.40 10.03
CA LEU A 291 -13.00 33.76 8.62
C LEU A 291 -12.51 35.19 8.50
N GLU A 292 -11.61 35.45 7.58
CA GLU A 292 -11.14 36.79 7.25
C GLU A 292 -12.22 37.60 6.52
N ASP A 293 -13.09 36.89 5.79
CA ASP A 293 -14.17 37.50 5.00
C ASP A 293 -15.47 36.70 5.12
N SER A 294 -16.54 37.37 5.50
CA SER A 294 -17.89 36.80 5.60
C SER A 294 -18.52 36.44 4.24
N GLU A 295 -17.97 36.92 3.11
CA GLU A 295 -18.47 36.62 1.77
C GLU A 295 -18.41 35.10 1.48
N GLN A 296 -17.38 34.39 1.95
CA GLN A 296 -17.29 32.94 1.79
C GLN A 296 -18.42 32.22 2.53
N MET A 297 -18.72 32.67 3.76
CA MET A 297 -19.85 32.12 4.52
C MET A 297 -21.18 32.46 3.84
N ARG A 298 -21.32 33.67 3.31
CA ARG A 298 -22.51 34.09 2.56
C ARG A 298 -22.75 33.17 1.34
N ALA A 299 -21.72 32.90 0.56
CA ALA A 299 -21.82 31.99 -0.57
C ALA A 299 -22.22 30.56 -0.15
N LEU A 300 -21.74 30.08 0.99
CA LEU A 300 -22.14 28.77 1.55
C LEU A 300 -23.61 28.76 1.96
N LEU A 301 -24.08 29.79 2.66
CA LEU A 301 -25.48 29.96 3.06
C LEU A 301 -26.42 30.03 1.85
N GLU A 302 -26.02 30.75 0.79
CA GLU A 302 -26.77 30.80 -0.45
C GLU A 302 -26.94 29.43 -1.12
N ARG A 303 -25.86 28.65 -1.19
CA ARG A 303 -25.88 27.26 -1.71
C ARG A 303 -26.76 26.34 -0.84
N SER A 304 -26.89 26.64 0.44
CA SER A 304 -27.77 25.92 1.39
C SER A 304 -29.23 26.38 1.31
N GLY A 305 -29.56 27.31 0.42
CA GLY A 305 -30.92 27.84 0.24
C GLY A 305 -31.30 28.99 1.19
N ILE A 306 -30.39 29.45 2.03
CA ILE A 306 -30.62 30.61 2.92
C ILE A 306 -30.37 31.87 2.13
N LYS A 307 -31.46 32.66 1.91
CA LYS A 307 -31.44 33.90 1.09
C LYS A 307 -32.16 35.04 1.83
N GLY A 308 -31.96 36.24 1.38
CA GLY A 308 -32.67 37.44 1.87
C GLY A 308 -31.91 38.17 2.97
N ASP A 309 -32.63 39.02 3.72
CA ASP A 309 -32.06 40.00 4.67
C ASP A 309 -31.32 39.36 5.84
N VAL A 310 -31.62 38.10 6.17
CA VAL A 310 -30.96 37.37 7.25
C VAL A 310 -29.60 36.80 6.87
N GLN A 311 -29.28 36.68 5.59
CA GLN A 311 -28.07 36.06 5.08
C GLN A 311 -26.80 36.81 5.52
N LYS A 312 -26.80 38.15 5.41
CA LYS A 312 -25.62 38.95 5.76
C LYS A 312 -25.32 38.95 7.27
N PRO A 313 -26.31 39.19 8.18
CA PRO A 313 -26.07 39.11 9.61
C PRO A 313 -25.64 37.68 10.05
N LEU A 314 -26.27 36.65 9.48
CA LEU A 314 -25.92 35.27 9.79
C LEU A 314 -24.51 34.91 9.29
N ALA A 315 -24.13 35.36 8.11
CA ALA A 315 -22.78 35.18 7.60
C ALA A 315 -21.72 35.84 8.50
N GLN A 316 -21.98 37.04 9.00
CA GLN A 316 -21.11 37.71 9.96
C GLN A 316 -21.03 36.93 11.27
N ALA A 317 -22.16 36.53 11.85
CA ALA A 317 -22.18 35.75 13.08
C ALA A 317 -21.44 34.42 12.99
N LEU A 318 -21.52 33.75 11.83
CA LEU A 318 -20.83 32.48 11.57
C LEU A 318 -19.37 32.65 11.21
N SER A 319 -18.93 33.85 10.83
CA SER A 319 -17.53 34.11 10.48
C SER A 319 -16.60 34.20 11.68
N ASP A 320 -17.15 34.43 12.87
CA ASP A 320 -16.42 34.43 14.15
C ASP A 320 -17.24 33.67 15.19
N LEU A 321 -17.00 32.37 15.26
CA LEU A 321 -17.83 31.44 16.01
C LEU A 321 -16.97 30.51 16.86
N ASP A 322 -17.35 30.30 18.11
CA ASP A 322 -16.93 29.16 18.93
C ASP A 322 -18.05 28.13 18.97
N PHE A 323 -17.76 26.91 18.61
CA PHE A 323 -18.73 25.82 18.64
C PHE A 323 -18.36 24.79 19.72
N ASN A 324 -19.36 24.22 20.34
CA ASN A 324 -19.24 23.13 21.32
C ASN A 324 -19.68 21.79 20.76
N MET A 325 -20.34 21.79 19.59
CA MET A 325 -20.74 20.60 18.85
C MET A 325 -20.72 20.87 17.35
N LEU A 326 -20.06 19.97 16.63
CA LEU A 326 -20.13 19.86 15.18
C LEU A 326 -20.43 18.41 14.82
N LYS A 327 -21.44 18.19 13.98
CA LYS A 327 -21.76 16.89 13.41
C LYS A 327 -21.93 17.03 11.90
N LEU A 328 -21.32 16.11 11.18
CA LEU A 328 -21.36 16.01 9.72
C LEU A 328 -21.92 14.61 9.38
N ASP A 329 -23.13 14.55 8.81
CA ASP A 329 -23.69 13.29 8.31
C ASP A 329 -23.55 13.27 6.79
N LEU A 330 -22.90 12.24 6.26
CA LEU A 330 -22.69 12.02 4.83
C LEU A 330 -23.73 11.01 4.32
N GLU A 331 -24.53 11.42 3.35
CA GLU A 331 -25.56 10.59 2.71
C GLU A 331 -25.30 10.56 1.19
N PRO A 332 -24.33 9.75 0.73
CA PRO A 332 -24.07 9.60 -0.70
C PRO A 332 -25.22 8.85 -1.40
N ARG A 333 -25.42 9.17 -2.69
CA ARG A 333 -26.36 8.50 -3.57
C ARG A 333 -25.63 7.65 -4.61
N ALA A 334 -26.35 6.74 -5.23
CA ALA A 334 -25.80 5.82 -6.23
C ALA A 334 -25.30 6.52 -7.51
N ASP A 335 -25.79 7.72 -7.80
CA ASP A 335 -25.39 8.57 -8.92
C ASP A 335 -24.12 9.41 -8.68
N GLY A 336 -23.51 9.26 -7.49
CA GLY A 336 -22.32 10.05 -7.08
C GLY A 336 -22.66 11.39 -6.44
N GLU A 337 -23.92 11.80 -6.51
CA GLU A 337 -24.45 12.93 -5.76
C GLU A 337 -24.69 12.55 -4.30
N GLY A 338 -25.02 13.49 -3.44
CA GLY A 338 -25.38 13.20 -2.07
C GLY A 338 -25.71 14.43 -1.27
N THR A 339 -25.95 14.22 0.00
CA THR A 339 -26.24 15.28 0.95
C THR A 339 -25.23 15.23 2.11
N LEU A 340 -24.60 16.35 2.39
CA LEU A 340 -23.84 16.59 3.61
C LEU A 340 -24.72 17.40 4.55
N ARG A 341 -25.15 16.78 5.64
CA ARG A 341 -25.87 17.48 6.71
C ARG A 341 -24.87 17.96 7.74
N ILE A 342 -24.89 19.24 8.02
CA ILE A 342 -24.03 19.90 9.00
C ILE A 342 -24.90 20.36 10.14
N LYS A 343 -24.66 19.86 11.33
CA LYS A 343 -25.25 20.39 12.58
C LYS A 343 -24.13 21.02 13.40
N LEU A 344 -24.30 22.30 13.70
CA LEU A 344 -23.33 23.07 14.47
C LEU A 344 -24.06 23.82 15.59
N VAL A 345 -23.59 23.65 16.81
CA VAL A 345 -24.08 24.37 17.99
C VAL A 345 -22.92 25.12 18.61
N GLY A 346 -23.12 26.43 18.84
CA GLY A 346 -22.06 27.28 19.35
C GLY A 346 -22.53 28.65 19.75
N LYS A 347 -21.60 29.58 19.80
CA LYS A 347 -21.85 30.99 20.12
C LYS A 347 -21.04 31.88 19.19
N SER A 348 -21.68 32.86 18.58
CA SER A 348 -21.02 33.92 17.84
C SER A 348 -20.24 34.84 18.79
N ASN A 349 -19.04 35.22 18.36
CA ASN A 349 -18.23 36.25 19.03
C ASN A 349 -18.38 37.62 18.40
N ASP A 350 -19.21 37.74 17.33
CA ASP A 350 -19.52 39.02 16.71
C ASP A 350 -20.21 39.95 17.75
N LYS A 351 -19.63 41.14 17.91
CA LYS A 351 -20.15 42.15 18.87
C LYS A 351 -21.54 42.62 18.52
N ALA A 352 -21.92 42.61 17.25
CA ALA A 352 -23.24 43.01 16.79
C ALA A 352 -24.30 41.92 16.98
N TRP A 353 -23.86 40.65 17.10
CA TRP A 353 -24.76 39.51 17.31
C TRP A 353 -24.16 38.47 18.26
N PRO A 354 -24.03 38.77 19.54
CA PRO A 354 -23.48 37.84 20.53
C PRO A 354 -24.56 36.81 20.98
N ALA A 355 -25.05 36.01 19.99
CA ALA A 355 -26.17 35.09 20.21
C ALA A 355 -25.69 33.62 20.15
N PRO A 356 -26.41 32.71 20.85
CA PRO A 356 -26.23 31.28 20.60
C PRO A 356 -26.62 30.95 19.17
N VAL A 357 -25.84 30.05 18.55
CA VAL A 357 -26.05 29.60 17.21
C VAL A 357 -26.40 28.11 17.26
N ASP A 358 -27.54 27.75 16.68
CA ASP A 358 -27.91 26.36 16.34
C ASP A 358 -28.20 26.34 14.86
N LEU A 359 -27.24 25.78 14.10
CA LEU A 359 -27.26 25.78 12.65
C LEU A 359 -27.41 24.37 12.11
N ASN A 360 -28.40 24.16 11.26
CA ASN A 360 -28.61 22.96 10.50
C ASN A 360 -28.57 23.27 9.01
N LEU A 361 -27.54 22.80 8.31
CA LEU A 361 -27.36 23.01 6.88
C LEU A 361 -27.43 21.69 6.15
N ASN A 362 -28.05 21.71 4.96
CA ASN A 362 -28.01 20.59 4.02
C ASN A 362 -27.31 21.08 2.75
N LEU A 363 -26.15 20.55 2.49
CA LEU A 363 -25.40 20.81 1.25
C LEU A 363 -25.63 19.65 0.30
N HIS A 364 -26.20 19.94 -0.88
CA HIS A 364 -26.40 18.98 -1.95
C HIS A 364 -25.30 19.12 -2.98
N GLY A 365 -24.77 18.02 -3.46
CA GLY A 365 -23.75 18.05 -4.50
C GLY A 365 -23.05 16.70 -4.67
N PRO A 366 -22.07 16.67 -5.58
CA PRO A 366 -21.32 15.47 -5.90
C PRO A 366 -20.35 15.11 -4.78
N LEU A 367 -20.83 14.44 -3.72
CA LEU A 367 -20.03 14.05 -2.56
C LEU A 367 -18.83 13.16 -2.97
N GLU A 368 -19.01 12.28 -3.95
CA GLU A 368 -17.91 11.49 -4.49
C GLU A 368 -16.85 12.37 -5.16
N LYS A 369 -17.25 13.48 -5.81
CA LYS A 369 -16.28 14.46 -6.33
C LYS A 369 -15.54 15.19 -5.22
N LEU A 370 -16.15 15.47 -4.09
CA LEU A 370 -15.46 16.06 -2.94
C LEU A 370 -14.36 15.14 -2.40
N VAL A 371 -14.62 13.85 -2.38
CA VAL A 371 -13.63 12.83 -1.97
C VAL A 371 -12.64 12.53 -3.10
N ASN A 372 -13.13 12.49 -4.35
CA ASN A 372 -12.31 12.21 -5.52
C ASN A 372 -11.68 13.48 -6.11
N MET A 373 -12.02 14.70 -5.68
CA MET A 373 -11.34 15.92 -6.14
C MET A 373 -9.84 15.90 -5.84
N GLY A 374 -9.42 15.22 -4.78
CA GLY A 374 -8.02 14.85 -4.59
C GLY A 374 -7.51 13.85 -5.64
N LEU A 375 -8.36 12.97 -6.16
CA LEU A 375 -8.01 11.91 -7.09
C LEU A 375 -8.23 12.31 -8.57
N ASP A 376 -9.23 13.13 -8.88
CA ASP A 376 -9.64 13.53 -10.24
C ASP A 376 -9.04 14.84 -10.74
N ALA A 377 -8.55 15.73 -9.87
CA ALA A 377 -7.72 16.88 -10.29
C ALA A 377 -6.51 16.41 -11.13
N SER A 378 -6.18 15.15 -11.00
CA SER A 378 -5.11 14.46 -11.72
C SER A 378 -5.47 14.04 -13.14
N ARG A 379 -6.74 13.78 -13.46
CA ARG A 379 -7.13 13.29 -14.78
C ARG A 379 -7.38 14.40 -15.80
N GLN A 380 -7.61 15.64 -15.36
CA GLN A 380 -7.92 16.76 -16.26
C GLN A 380 -6.70 17.50 -16.82
N GLN A 381 -5.47 17.21 -16.34
CA GLN A 381 -4.24 17.84 -16.83
C GLN A 381 -3.41 16.96 -17.78
N ALA A 382 -3.86 15.78 -18.14
CA ALA A 382 -3.20 15.01 -19.18
C ALA A 382 -3.47 15.65 -20.55
N PRO A 383 -2.44 16.14 -21.28
CA PRO A 383 -2.64 16.67 -22.62
C PRO A 383 -3.17 15.54 -23.53
N LYS A 384 -4.30 15.78 -24.17
CA LYS A 384 -4.76 14.91 -25.27
C LYS A 384 -3.65 14.87 -26.32
N ARG A 385 -2.99 13.74 -26.43
CA ARG A 385 -2.13 13.39 -27.56
C ARG A 385 -2.92 12.71 -28.66
#